data_62b1a064f8dee54b9f0e66154ef686a0
#
_entry.id   62b1a064f8dee54b9f0e66154ef686a0
#
_cell.length_a   1.000
_cell.length_b   1.000
_cell.length_c   1.000
_cell.angle_alpha   90.00
_cell.angle_beta   90.00
_cell.angle_gamma   90.00
#
_symmetry.space_group_name_H-M   'P 1'
#
loop_
_entity.id
_entity.type
_entity.pdbx_description
1 polymer ?
#
loop_
_entity_poly.entity_id
_entity_poly.type
_entity_poly.pdbx_seq_one_letter_code
_entity_poly.pdbx_strand_id
1 'polypeptide(L)'
;MFSPVLETEIAAFLLGETDSREILEKCSLLLEQGPPPVQALGEAGEDFTILQSGCLKADALRAAAGTDVALMGISEVNGYDPVGGVRTKLYKGSVTEDDVTRMTQVRMDTPLMCVRVSVTGEELLSLLEHGATSEEEQRDGGPGRFHPFAVSGLKLTYHLDKDDGNRVSGVTLADGGRVQADALYTVAYIQGAFSEGQFGEMATGISMTDAFRDYIIAEKRVAPDKDRIQLES
;
A
#
# COMPACT_ATOMS: atom_id res chain seq x y z
N MET A 1 -14.55 11.26 7.06
CA MET A 1 -14.71 11.37 8.53
C MET A 1 -15.63 12.54 8.80
N PHE A 2 -16.66 12.38 9.61
CA PHE A 2 -17.52 13.49 9.98
C PHE A 2 -16.76 14.40 10.96
N SER A 3 -17.10 15.70 10.96
CA SER A 3 -16.54 16.62 11.96
C SER A 3 -16.82 16.08 13.36
N PRO A 4 -15.87 16.15 14.33
CA PRO A 4 -16.10 15.75 15.72
C PRO A 4 -17.35 16.42 16.35
N VAL A 5 -17.67 17.63 15.90
CA VAL A 5 -18.89 18.32 16.30
C VAL A 5 -20.13 17.57 15.82
N LEU A 6 -20.16 17.11 14.57
CA LEU A 6 -21.30 16.36 14.01
C LEU A 6 -21.45 15.00 14.69
N GLU A 7 -20.37 14.31 15.02
CA GLU A 7 -20.40 13.02 15.75
C GLU A 7 -21.01 13.21 17.15
N THR A 8 -20.65 14.28 17.85
CA THR A 8 -21.19 14.60 19.18
C THR A 8 -22.70 14.90 19.10
N GLU A 9 -23.14 15.66 18.09
CA GLU A 9 -24.55 16.01 17.90
C GLU A 9 -25.39 14.79 17.50
N ILE A 10 -24.86 13.90 16.66
CA ILE A 10 -25.52 12.62 16.32
C ILE A 10 -25.64 11.74 17.56
N ALA A 11 -24.62 11.67 18.40
CA ALA A 11 -24.66 10.92 19.65
C ALA A 11 -25.73 11.47 20.60
N ALA A 12 -25.80 12.80 20.78
CA ALA A 12 -26.81 13.45 21.61
C ALA A 12 -28.24 13.18 21.09
N PHE A 13 -28.44 13.19 19.76
CA PHE A 13 -29.73 12.82 19.15
C PHE A 13 -30.10 11.35 19.44
N LEU A 14 -29.17 10.43 19.25
CA LEU A 14 -29.41 9.00 19.51
C LEU A 14 -29.72 8.70 20.96
N LEU A 15 -29.22 9.53 21.87
CA LEU A 15 -29.54 9.47 23.31
C LEU A 15 -30.85 10.18 23.68
N GLY A 16 -31.52 10.84 22.72
CA GLY A 16 -32.74 11.58 22.93
C GLY A 16 -32.55 12.92 23.65
N GLU A 17 -31.32 13.45 23.64
CA GLU A 17 -30.97 14.71 24.30
C GLU A 17 -31.18 15.94 23.42
N THR A 18 -31.35 15.76 22.10
CA THR A 18 -31.48 16.84 21.13
C THR A 18 -32.62 16.59 20.15
N ASP A 19 -33.38 17.65 19.80
CA ASP A 19 -34.46 17.62 18.80
C ASP A 19 -33.86 17.40 17.38
N SER A 20 -34.52 16.60 16.57
CA SER A 20 -34.15 16.34 15.17
C SER A 20 -34.07 17.62 14.33
N ARG A 21 -34.88 18.65 14.64
CA ARG A 21 -34.84 19.94 13.95
C ARG A 21 -33.53 20.69 14.22
N GLU A 22 -33.09 20.73 15.47
CA GLU A 22 -31.84 21.37 15.86
C GLU A 22 -30.63 20.72 15.17
N ILE A 23 -30.62 19.39 15.04
CA ILE A 23 -29.58 18.66 14.29
C ILE A 23 -29.60 19.03 12.81
N LEU A 24 -30.78 19.08 12.18
CA LEU A 24 -30.90 19.46 10.77
C LEU A 24 -30.40 20.88 10.51
N GLU A 25 -30.71 21.82 11.40
CA GLU A 25 -30.21 23.20 11.31
C GLU A 25 -28.66 23.25 11.43
N LYS A 26 -28.09 22.54 12.39
CA LYS A 26 -26.62 22.44 12.54
C LYS A 26 -25.96 21.75 11.33
N CYS A 27 -26.54 20.66 10.82
CA CYS A 27 -26.05 20.01 9.60
C CYS A 27 -26.09 20.95 8.39
N SER A 28 -27.17 21.72 8.23
CA SER A 28 -27.34 22.72 7.15
C SER A 28 -26.24 23.79 7.25
N LEU A 29 -26.03 24.34 8.44
CA LEU A 29 -24.95 25.30 8.69
C LEU A 29 -23.56 24.77 8.37
N LEU A 30 -23.26 23.53 8.76
CA LEU A 30 -21.97 22.87 8.44
C LEU A 30 -21.80 22.62 6.94
N LEU A 31 -22.88 22.28 6.23
CA LEU A 31 -22.87 22.13 4.78
C LEU A 31 -22.64 23.46 4.05
N GLU A 32 -23.25 24.56 4.56
CA GLU A 32 -23.03 25.89 4.01
C GLU A 32 -21.62 26.42 4.24
N GLN A 33 -21.01 26.11 5.37
CA GLN A 33 -19.63 26.48 5.67
C GLN A 33 -18.61 25.70 4.87
N GLY A 34 -18.99 24.56 4.29
CA GLY A 34 -18.10 23.62 3.63
C GLY A 34 -17.19 22.87 4.63
N PRO A 35 -16.46 21.86 4.15
CA PRO A 35 -15.50 21.17 5.00
C PRO A 35 -14.37 22.15 5.37
N PRO A 36 -13.78 22.00 6.58
CA PRO A 36 -12.61 22.80 6.95
C PRO A 36 -11.50 22.60 5.90
N PRO A 37 -10.68 23.63 5.65
CA PRO A 37 -9.59 23.51 4.70
C PRO A 37 -8.66 22.38 5.16
N VAL A 38 -8.55 21.33 4.35
CA VAL A 38 -7.67 20.19 4.62
C VAL A 38 -6.29 20.54 4.12
N GLN A 39 -5.29 20.43 5.00
CA GLN A 39 -3.90 20.67 4.61
C GLN A 39 -3.43 19.56 3.68
N ALA A 40 -3.03 19.93 2.46
CA ALA A 40 -2.40 19.02 1.54
C ALA A 40 -0.97 18.69 1.99
N LEU A 41 -0.61 17.43 2.00
CA LEU A 41 0.75 16.93 2.22
C LEU A 41 1.55 16.94 0.91
N GLY A 42 0.87 16.74 -0.22
CA GLY A 42 1.42 16.70 -1.56
C GLY A 42 0.33 16.64 -2.62
N GLU A 43 0.69 16.28 -3.83
CA GLU A 43 -0.20 16.18 -4.99
C GLU A 43 0.02 14.86 -5.75
N ALA A 44 -1.05 14.18 -6.13
CA ALA A 44 -1.03 13.10 -7.11
C ALA A 44 -1.37 13.68 -8.50
N GLY A 45 -0.45 13.54 -9.46
CA GLY A 45 -0.60 14.10 -10.80
C GLY A 45 -1.64 13.37 -11.66
N GLU A 46 -1.85 12.07 -11.38
CA GLU A 46 -2.77 11.18 -12.10
C GLU A 46 -3.45 10.23 -11.11
N ASP A 47 -4.51 9.51 -11.56
CA ASP A 47 -5.06 8.38 -10.83
C ASP A 47 -4.11 7.18 -10.90
N PHE A 48 -3.93 6.51 -9.78
CA PHE A 48 -3.14 5.28 -9.68
C PHE A 48 -4.06 4.06 -9.76
N THR A 49 -3.60 3.00 -10.43
CA THR A 49 -4.20 1.67 -10.25
C THR A 49 -3.86 1.12 -8.86
N ILE A 50 -4.48 0.00 -8.46
CA ILE A 50 -4.17 -0.67 -7.19
C ILE A 50 -2.68 -1.04 -7.13
N LEU A 51 -2.16 -1.68 -8.18
CA LEU A 51 -0.76 -2.09 -8.27
C LEU A 51 0.20 -0.89 -8.22
N GLN A 52 -0.09 0.18 -8.95
CA GLN A 52 0.70 1.42 -8.92
C GLN A 52 0.67 2.10 -7.54
N SER A 53 -0.47 2.07 -6.85
CA SER A 53 -0.58 2.55 -5.47
C SER A 53 0.25 1.69 -4.51
N GLY A 54 0.31 0.39 -4.76
CA GLY A 54 1.20 -0.53 -4.05
C GLY A 54 2.67 -0.21 -4.31
N CYS A 55 3.05 0.07 -5.55
CA CYS A 55 4.41 0.49 -5.90
C CYS A 55 4.80 1.80 -5.21
N LEU A 56 3.88 2.77 -5.12
CA LEU A 56 4.12 4.01 -4.40
C LEU A 56 4.34 3.77 -2.89
N LYS A 57 3.59 2.84 -2.28
CA LYS A 57 3.83 2.44 -0.89
C LYS A 57 5.18 1.73 -0.74
N ALA A 58 5.57 0.89 -1.70
CA ALA A 58 6.89 0.27 -1.72
C ALA A 58 8.01 1.32 -1.85
N ASP A 59 7.81 2.39 -2.64
CA ASP A 59 8.76 3.50 -2.74
C ASP A 59 8.96 4.18 -1.37
N ALA A 60 7.86 4.41 -0.65
CA ALA A 60 7.88 4.97 0.69
C ALA A 60 8.63 4.08 1.68
N LEU A 61 8.35 2.76 1.69
CA LEU A 61 9.08 1.81 2.54
C LEU A 61 10.56 1.77 2.20
N ARG A 62 10.91 1.68 0.92
CA ARG A 62 12.30 1.65 0.46
C ARG A 62 13.06 2.89 0.91
N ALA A 63 12.46 4.07 0.73
CA ALA A 63 13.06 5.34 1.14
C ALA A 63 13.25 5.41 2.65
N ALA A 64 12.23 5.06 3.44
CA ALA A 64 12.26 5.11 4.90
C ALA A 64 13.23 4.10 5.52
N ALA A 65 13.29 2.87 4.98
CA ALA A 65 14.17 1.81 5.46
C ALA A 65 15.60 1.90 4.92
N GLY A 66 15.87 2.71 3.89
CA GLY A 66 17.17 2.85 3.25
C GLY A 66 17.65 1.54 2.64
N THR A 67 16.78 0.85 1.88
CA THR A 67 17.06 -0.46 1.28
C THR A 67 17.25 -0.37 -0.25
N ASP A 68 17.83 -1.42 -0.86
CA ASP A 68 17.99 -1.52 -2.31
C ASP A 68 16.64 -1.76 -2.99
N VAL A 69 15.78 -2.57 -2.33
CA VAL A 69 14.49 -3.03 -2.83
C VAL A 69 13.43 -2.92 -1.72
N ALA A 70 12.18 -2.71 -2.09
CA ALA A 70 11.04 -2.93 -1.20
C ALA A 70 9.94 -3.73 -1.93
N LEU A 71 9.27 -4.59 -1.16
CA LEU A 71 8.17 -5.43 -1.61
C LEU A 71 6.90 -5.10 -0.81
N MET A 72 5.78 -4.95 -1.50
CA MET A 72 4.47 -4.75 -0.90
C MET A 72 3.51 -5.83 -1.39
N GLY A 73 3.05 -6.68 -0.49
CA GLY A 73 2.07 -7.71 -0.82
C GLY A 73 0.71 -7.10 -1.20
N ILE A 74 -0.02 -7.76 -2.06
CA ILE A 74 -1.30 -7.21 -2.52
C ILE A 74 -2.38 -7.25 -1.44
N SER A 75 -2.26 -8.17 -0.47
CA SER A 75 -3.15 -8.21 0.69
C SER A 75 -3.03 -6.95 1.54
N GLU A 76 -1.83 -6.40 1.68
CA GLU A 76 -1.57 -5.12 2.34
C GLU A 76 -1.94 -3.94 1.42
N VAL A 77 -1.96 -4.15 0.12
CA VAL A 77 -2.38 -3.15 -0.88
C VAL A 77 -3.89 -3.06 -0.97
N ASN A 78 -4.58 -4.20 -1.11
CA ASN A 78 -6.03 -4.26 -1.27
C ASN A 78 -6.79 -4.25 0.06
N GLY A 79 -6.18 -4.74 1.12
CA GLY A 79 -6.93 -5.06 2.32
C GLY A 79 -8.08 -6.03 2.01
N TYR A 80 -8.97 -6.18 2.95
CA TYR A 80 -10.24 -6.91 2.75
C TYR A 80 -11.34 -5.99 2.21
N ASP A 81 -11.01 -5.09 1.26
CA ASP A 81 -11.97 -4.14 0.72
C ASP A 81 -12.92 -4.83 -0.28
N PRO A 82 -14.20 -5.03 0.06
CA PRO A 82 -15.17 -5.72 -0.80
C PRO A 82 -15.50 -4.93 -2.08
N VAL A 83 -15.11 -3.66 -2.17
CA VAL A 83 -15.33 -2.80 -3.34
C VAL A 83 -14.09 -2.72 -4.25
N GLY A 84 -13.23 -3.73 -4.24
CA GLY A 84 -12.15 -3.89 -5.23
C GLY A 84 -10.98 -2.92 -5.04
N GLY A 85 -10.62 -2.62 -3.81
CA GLY A 85 -9.43 -1.84 -3.50
C GLY A 85 -9.59 -0.34 -3.72
N VAL A 86 -10.81 0.17 -3.83
CA VAL A 86 -11.09 1.61 -3.96
C VAL A 86 -10.47 2.40 -2.81
N ARG A 87 -10.47 1.84 -1.60
CA ARG A 87 -9.88 2.47 -0.41
C ARG A 87 -8.35 2.57 -0.48
N THR A 88 -7.70 1.71 -1.23
CA THR A 88 -6.23 1.61 -1.29
C THR A 88 -5.62 2.29 -2.51
N LYS A 89 -6.44 2.82 -3.43
CA LYS A 89 -5.99 3.59 -4.59
C LYS A 89 -5.72 5.04 -4.22
N LEU A 90 -4.65 5.60 -4.80
CA LEU A 90 -4.44 7.04 -4.78
C LEU A 90 -5.12 7.68 -6.00
N TYR A 91 -5.88 8.74 -5.75
CA TYR A 91 -6.58 9.50 -6.78
C TYR A 91 -5.88 10.81 -7.08
N LYS A 92 -6.03 11.28 -8.33
CA LYS A 92 -5.51 12.58 -8.76
C LYS A 92 -6.03 13.71 -7.89
N GLY A 93 -5.13 14.60 -7.49
CA GLY A 93 -5.44 15.79 -6.69
C GLY A 93 -4.57 15.92 -5.46
N SER A 94 -5.02 16.72 -4.52
CA SER A 94 -4.34 16.91 -3.23
C SER A 94 -4.33 15.61 -2.43
N VAL A 95 -3.17 15.26 -1.89
CA VAL A 95 -3.00 14.13 -0.96
C VAL A 95 -3.01 14.66 0.46
N THR A 96 -3.85 14.09 1.31
CA THR A 96 -4.12 14.56 2.67
C THR A 96 -3.82 13.49 3.70
N GLU A 97 -3.89 13.81 5.00
CA GLU A 97 -3.80 12.82 6.09
C GLU A 97 -4.89 11.75 6.01
N ASP A 98 -6.08 12.11 5.53
CA ASP A 98 -7.17 11.15 5.34
C ASP A 98 -6.83 10.13 4.23
N ASP A 99 -6.15 10.56 3.17
CA ASP A 99 -5.65 9.66 2.12
C ASP A 99 -4.55 8.73 2.64
N VAL A 100 -3.61 9.26 3.43
CA VAL A 100 -2.57 8.46 4.09
C VAL A 100 -3.20 7.39 4.97
N THR A 101 -4.12 7.78 5.85
CA THR A 101 -4.84 6.88 6.75
C THR A 101 -5.62 5.82 5.96
N ARG A 102 -6.40 6.23 4.97
CA ARG A 102 -7.20 5.36 4.13
C ARG A 102 -6.35 4.33 3.39
N MET A 103 -5.18 4.73 2.91
CA MET A 103 -4.32 3.86 2.09
C MET A 103 -3.44 2.91 2.92
N THR A 104 -3.13 3.25 4.17
CA THR A 104 -2.15 2.52 4.97
C THR A 104 -2.73 1.77 6.17
N GLN A 105 -3.93 2.12 6.62
CA GLN A 105 -4.61 1.44 7.72
C GLN A 105 -5.52 0.32 7.19
N VAL A 106 -4.91 -0.82 6.88
CA VAL A 106 -5.64 -2.01 6.42
C VAL A 106 -6.40 -2.67 7.57
N ARG A 107 -5.89 -2.57 8.80
CA ARG A 107 -6.53 -3.05 10.03
C ARG A 107 -6.60 -1.90 11.02
N MET A 108 -7.76 -1.69 11.63
CA MET A 108 -8.02 -0.52 12.49
C MET A 108 -7.15 -0.45 13.74
N ASP A 109 -6.59 -1.55 14.19
CA ASP A 109 -6.02 -1.68 15.54
C ASP A 109 -4.51 -1.94 15.54
N THR A 110 -3.87 -2.22 14.41
CA THR A 110 -2.46 -2.57 14.37
C THR A 110 -1.76 -1.89 13.22
N PRO A 111 -0.74 -1.06 13.48
CA PRO A 111 0.04 -0.46 12.43
C PRO A 111 0.81 -1.53 11.65
N LEU A 112 0.87 -1.40 10.34
CA LEU A 112 1.74 -2.23 9.50
C LEU A 112 3.19 -1.78 9.71
N MET A 113 4.00 -2.64 10.33
CA MET A 113 5.40 -2.33 10.65
C MET A 113 6.33 -2.82 9.56
N CYS A 114 7.29 -1.99 9.20
CA CYS A 114 8.34 -2.31 8.24
C CYS A 114 9.43 -3.16 8.91
N VAL A 115 9.87 -4.20 8.22
CA VAL A 115 11.07 -4.97 8.54
C VAL A 115 12.07 -4.87 7.40
N ARG A 116 13.34 -5.13 7.72
CA ARG A 116 14.45 -5.15 6.78
C ARG A 116 15.18 -6.49 6.87
N VAL A 117 15.54 -7.02 5.70
CA VAL A 117 16.35 -8.25 5.58
C VAL A 117 17.50 -8.03 4.61
N SER A 118 18.48 -8.93 4.64
CA SER A 118 19.49 -9.05 3.58
C SER A 118 19.36 -10.42 2.97
N VAL A 119 19.17 -10.47 1.66
CA VAL A 119 18.98 -11.70 0.88
C VAL A 119 19.92 -11.72 -0.31
N THR A 120 20.24 -12.89 -0.80
CA THR A 120 20.95 -13.05 -2.08
C THR A 120 20.01 -12.72 -3.25
N GLY A 121 20.56 -12.47 -4.44
CA GLY A 121 19.74 -12.24 -5.62
C GLY A 121 18.90 -13.46 -5.99
N GLU A 122 19.39 -14.69 -5.75
CA GLU A 122 18.63 -15.92 -5.94
C GLU A 122 17.41 -15.96 -4.99
N GLU A 123 17.62 -15.65 -3.71
CA GLU A 123 16.52 -15.53 -2.74
C GLU A 123 15.54 -14.41 -3.09
N LEU A 124 16.04 -13.25 -3.57
CA LEU A 124 15.16 -12.16 -4.02
C LEU A 124 14.26 -12.59 -5.18
N LEU A 125 14.81 -13.30 -6.18
CA LEU A 125 14.01 -13.82 -7.29
C LEU A 125 12.98 -14.86 -6.80
N SER A 126 13.37 -15.72 -5.86
CA SER A 126 12.46 -16.67 -5.22
C SER A 126 11.33 -15.97 -4.45
N LEU A 127 11.62 -14.86 -3.75
CA LEU A 127 10.59 -14.05 -3.07
C LEU A 127 9.57 -13.47 -4.06
N LEU A 128 10.03 -12.98 -5.22
CA LEU A 128 9.15 -12.44 -6.25
C LEU A 128 8.24 -13.53 -6.83
N GLU A 129 8.76 -14.73 -7.08
CA GLU A 129 7.96 -15.89 -7.51
C GLU A 129 6.95 -16.30 -6.43
N HIS A 130 7.35 -16.33 -5.14
CA HIS A 130 6.43 -16.63 -4.05
C HIS A 130 5.24 -15.64 -4.02
N GLY A 131 5.50 -14.34 -4.20
CA GLY A 131 4.43 -13.35 -4.32
C GLY A 131 3.55 -13.52 -5.55
N ALA A 132 4.08 -14.16 -6.61
CA ALA A 132 3.32 -14.48 -7.80
C ALA A 132 2.54 -15.80 -7.67
N THR A 133 2.83 -16.61 -6.65
CA THR A 133 2.16 -17.87 -6.36
C THR A 133 1.04 -17.65 -5.37
N SER A 134 -0.18 -18.04 -5.71
CA SER A 134 -1.33 -17.89 -4.82
C SER A 134 -1.51 -19.13 -3.95
N GLU A 135 -1.21 -19.02 -2.66
CA GLU A 135 -1.52 -20.08 -1.68
C GLU A 135 -3.03 -20.31 -1.50
N GLU A 136 -3.87 -19.34 -1.87
CA GLU A 136 -5.33 -19.48 -1.82
C GLU A 136 -5.88 -20.44 -2.86
N GLU A 137 -5.13 -20.74 -3.94
CA GLU A 137 -5.49 -21.82 -4.88
C GLU A 137 -5.64 -23.16 -4.17
N GLN A 138 -4.93 -23.38 -3.09
CA GLN A 138 -4.94 -24.64 -2.37
C GLN A 138 -6.05 -24.75 -1.30
N ARG A 139 -6.59 -23.64 -0.80
CA ARG A 139 -7.54 -23.66 0.32
C ARG A 139 -8.97 -23.94 -0.06
N ASP A 140 -9.46 -23.43 -1.19
CA ASP A 140 -10.91 -23.40 -1.49
C ASP A 140 -11.32 -24.05 -2.82
N GLY A 141 -10.40 -24.66 -3.58
CA GLY A 141 -10.69 -25.30 -4.87
C GLY A 141 -11.25 -24.34 -5.94
N GLY A 142 -11.11 -23.03 -5.72
CA GLY A 142 -11.48 -21.98 -6.66
C GLY A 142 -10.32 -21.60 -7.57
N PRO A 143 -10.57 -20.87 -8.67
CA PRO A 143 -9.49 -20.31 -9.47
C PRO A 143 -8.67 -19.36 -8.60
N GLY A 144 -7.41 -19.70 -8.41
CA GLY A 144 -6.49 -18.92 -7.60
C GLY A 144 -6.42 -17.47 -8.05
N ARG A 145 -6.27 -16.59 -7.08
CA ARG A 145 -6.08 -15.18 -7.36
C ARG A 145 -4.59 -14.90 -7.38
N PHE A 146 -4.11 -14.50 -8.55
CA PHE A 146 -2.76 -14.00 -8.70
C PHE A 146 -2.56 -12.70 -7.89
N HIS A 147 -1.61 -12.69 -6.99
CA HIS A 147 -1.31 -11.56 -6.11
C HIS A 147 0.16 -11.14 -6.19
N PRO A 148 0.58 -10.51 -7.31
CA PRO A 148 1.96 -10.09 -7.48
C PRO A 148 2.35 -9.05 -6.43
N PHE A 149 3.61 -9.08 -5.99
CA PHE A 149 4.15 -7.98 -5.20
C PHE A 149 4.20 -6.71 -6.03
N ALA A 150 3.74 -5.61 -5.43
CA ALA A 150 4.16 -4.29 -5.86
C ALA A 150 5.59 -4.04 -5.38
N VAL A 151 6.45 -3.50 -6.23
CA VAL A 151 7.89 -3.41 -5.96
C VAL A 151 8.42 -1.98 -6.04
N SER A 152 9.52 -1.73 -5.34
CA SER A 152 10.37 -0.56 -5.50
C SER A 152 11.82 -0.99 -5.64
N GLY A 153 12.59 -0.26 -6.45
CA GLY A 153 13.98 -0.60 -6.75
C GLY A 153 14.16 -1.66 -7.84
N LEU A 154 13.06 -2.18 -8.39
CA LEU A 154 13.05 -3.21 -9.43
C LEU A 154 12.13 -2.82 -10.59
N LYS A 155 12.40 -3.43 -11.76
CA LYS A 155 11.45 -3.56 -12.90
C LYS A 155 11.33 -5.03 -13.25
N LEU A 156 10.14 -5.50 -13.59
CA LEU A 156 9.89 -6.90 -13.91
C LEU A 156 8.60 -7.12 -14.71
N THR A 157 8.46 -8.33 -15.24
CA THR A 157 7.25 -8.83 -15.90
C THR A 157 6.68 -10.00 -15.11
N TYR A 158 5.37 -9.95 -14.82
CA TYR A 158 4.60 -11.07 -14.30
C TYR A 158 3.80 -11.71 -15.43
N HIS A 159 3.89 -13.03 -15.54
CA HIS A 159 3.12 -13.85 -16.48
C HIS A 159 1.97 -14.53 -15.74
N LEU A 160 0.75 -14.11 -16.03
CA LEU A 160 -0.45 -14.58 -15.33
C LEU A 160 -0.89 -15.98 -15.73
N ASP A 161 -0.44 -16.46 -16.91
CA ASP A 161 -0.82 -17.72 -17.54
C ASP A 161 0.21 -18.85 -17.32
N LYS A 162 1.36 -18.55 -16.69
CA LYS A 162 2.42 -19.54 -16.47
C LYS A 162 2.26 -20.26 -15.15
N ASP A 163 2.82 -21.47 -15.10
CA ASP A 163 2.89 -22.29 -13.89
C ASP A 163 3.78 -21.61 -12.81
N ASP A 164 3.52 -22.00 -11.56
CA ASP A 164 4.32 -21.56 -10.41
C ASP A 164 5.81 -21.82 -10.63
N GLY A 165 6.63 -20.85 -10.20
CA GLY A 165 8.08 -20.87 -10.41
C GLY A 165 8.54 -20.36 -11.79
N ASN A 166 7.60 -19.96 -12.67
CA ASN A 166 7.90 -19.39 -13.99
C ASN A 166 7.11 -18.10 -14.27
N ARG A 167 6.51 -17.51 -13.24
CA ARG A 167 5.63 -16.34 -13.39
C ARG A 167 6.38 -15.02 -13.40
N VAL A 168 7.65 -15.00 -13.02
CA VAL A 168 8.46 -13.77 -12.98
C VAL A 168 9.56 -13.81 -14.04
N SER A 169 9.70 -12.75 -14.81
CA SER A 169 10.78 -12.60 -15.78
C SER A 169 11.24 -11.15 -15.91
N GLY A 170 12.33 -10.95 -16.65
CA GLY A 170 12.83 -9.61 -16.98
C GLY A 170 13.23 -8.76 -15.77
N VAL A 171 13.55 -9.39 -14.63
CA VAL A 171 13.89 -8.67 -13.40
C VAL A 171 15.20 -7.91 -13.57
N THR A 172 15.08 -6.58 -13.40
CA THR A 172 16.23 -5.67 -13.38
C THR A 172 16.13 -4.72 -12.19
N LEU A 173 17.25 -4.22 -11.74
CA LEU A 173 17.30 -3.11 -10.80
C LEU A 173 16.76 -1.83 -11.45
N ALA A 174 16.41 -0.85 -10.66
CA ALA A 174 15.86 0.42 -11.16
C ALA A 174 16.83 1.18 -12.09
N ASP A 175 18.13 0.99 -11.93
CA ASP A 175 19.19 1.53 -12.80
C ASP A 175 19.38 0.75 -14.12
N GLY A 176 18.65 -0.35 -14.32
CA GLY A 176 18.74 -1.25 -15.47
C GLY A 176 19.76 -2.38 -15.32
N GLY A 177 20.47 -2.44 -14.19
CA GLY A 177 21.38 -3.53 -13.86
C GLY A 177 20.64 -4.86 -13.67
N ARG A 178 21.29 -5.99 -13.95
CA ARG A 178 20.75 -7.32 -13.68
C ARG A 178 20.91 -7.67 -12.20
N VAL A 179 19.91 -8.33 -11.63
CA VAL A 179 20.03 -8.97 -10.33
C VAL A 179 21.07 -10.10 -10.44
N GLN A 180 22.13 -10.03 -9.64
CA GLN A 180 23.18 -11.03 -9.59
C GLN A 180 22.84 -12.06 -8.51
N ALA A 181 22.85 -13.35 -8.84
CA ALA A 181 22.35 -14.43 -7.99
C ALA A 181 23.04 -14.47 -6.61
N ASP A 182 24.34 -14.23 -6.56
CA ASP A 182 25.19 -14.31 -5.39
C ASP A 182 25.44 -12.96 -4.68
N ALA A 183 24.98 -11.85 -5.26
CA ALA A 183 25.06 -10.54 -4.61
C ALA A 183 24.02 -10.40 -3.50
N LEU A 184 24.35 -9.64 -2.46
CA LEU A 184 23.44 -9.33 -1.36
C LEU A 184 22.65 -8.06 -1.67
N TYR A 185 21.34 -8.14 -1.43
CA TYR A 185 20.42 -7.03 -1.54
C TYR A 185 19.70 -6.83 -0.21
N THR A 186 19.56 -5.57 0.19
CA THR A 186 18.71 -5.22 1.32
C THR A 186 17.27 -5.04 0.83
N VAL A 187 16.33 -5.67 1.52
CA VAL A 187 14.91 -5.66 1.14
C VAL A 187 14.05 -5.19 2.32
N ALA A 188 13.14 -4.25 2.07
CA ALA A 188 12.12 -3.84 3.02
C ALA A 188 10.76 -4.45 2.65
N TYR A 189 10.01 -4.89 3.65
CA TYR A 189 8.62 -5.34 3.49
C TYR A 189 7.85 -5.19 4.80
N ILE A 190 6.53 -5.45 4.77
CA ILE A 190 5.68 -5.40 5.95
C ILE A 190 5.83 -6.69 6.75
N GLN A 191 6.05 -6.57 8.05
CA GLN A 191 6.12 -7.71 8.97
C GLN A 191 4.90 -8.64 8.81
N GLY A 192 5.16 -9.92 8.68
CA GLY A 192 4.13 -10.93 8.44
C GLY A 192 3.80 -11.21 6.96
N ALA A 193 4.47 -10.53 6.00
CA ALA A 193 4.35 -10.86 4.57
C ALA A 193 4.98 -12.23 4.23
N PHE A 194 5.96 -12.67 5.04
CA PHE A 194 6.61 -13.97 4.94
C PHE A 194 6.60 -14.68 6.30
N SER A 195 6.95 -15.96 6.32
CA SER A 195 7.04 -16.72 7.58
C SER A 195 8.06 -16.08 8.53
N GLU A 196 7.67 -15.88 9.78
CA GLU A 196 8.51 -15.21 10.78
C GLU A 196 9.87 -15.90 10.93
N GLY A 197 10.93 -15.10 10.90
CA GLY A 197 12.32 -15.58 11.03
C GLY A 197 12.92 -16.23 9.80
N GLN A 198 12.19 -16.33 8.68
CA GLN A 198 12.66 -16.99 7.46
C GLN A 198 13.95 -16.36 6.91
N PHE A 199 14.09 -15.04 7.01
CA PHE A 199 15.22 -14.28 6.43
C PHE A 199 16.03 -13.48 7.47
N GLY A 200 15.86 -13.75 8.78
CA GLY A 200 16.55 -12.99 9.82
C GLY A 200 16.09 -11.53 9.88
N GLU A 201 14.80 -11.31 9.93
CA GLU A 201 14.15 -10.01 9.92
C GLU A 201 14.65 -9.08 11.02
N MET A 202 14.97 -7.85 10.64
CA MET A 202 15.31 -6.77 11.56
C MET A 202 14.17 -5.76 11.60
N ALA A 203 13.60 -5.54 12.79
CA ALA A 203 12.60 -4.50 13.00
C ALA A 203 13.22 -3.11 12.74
N THR A 204 12.53 -2.29 11.96
CA THR A 204 12.99 -0.92 11.66
C THR A 204 12.41 0.11 12.64
N GLY A 205 11.32 -0.20 13.32
CA GLY A 205 10.54 0.75 14.10
C GLY A 205 9.70 1.72 13.26
N ILE A 206 9.65 1.53 11.95
CA ILE A 206 8.96 2.40 10.99
C ILE A 206 7.59 1.80 10.69
N SER A 207 6.52 2.58 10.82
CA SER A 207 5.20 2.20 10.35
C SER A 207 5.01 2.56 8.87
N MET A 208 4.15 1.79 8.16
CA MET A 208 3.78 2.12 6.78
C MET A 208 3.13 3.50 6.69
N THR A 209 2.33 3.87 7.67
CA THR A 209 1.65 5.17 7.74
C THR A 209 2.64 6.33 7.79
N ASP A 210 3.63 6.23 8.67
CA ASP A 210 4.65 7.28 8.79
C ASP A 210 5.55 7.31 7.55
N ALA A 211 6.00 6.15 7.06
CA ALA A 211 6.81 6.07 5.84
C ALA A 211 6.09 6.72 4.65
N PHE A 212 4.80 6.41 4.46
CA PHE A 212 4.02 6.93 3.34
C PHE A 212 3.77 8.45 3.47
N ARG A 213 3.42 8.92 4.68
CA ARG A 213 3.26 10.34 4.97
C ARG A 213 4.53 11.13 4.63
N ASP A 214 5.66 10.70 5.19
CA ASP A 214 6.93 11.38 5.04
C ASP A 214 7.39 11.38 3.58
N TYR A 215 7.15 10.28 2.85
CA TYR A 215 7.43 10.18 1.42
C TYR A 215 6.61 11.19 0.61
N ILE A 216 5.30 11.29 0.83
CA ILE A 216 4.44 12.27 0.15
C ILE A 216 4.88 13.71 0.44
N ILE A 217 5.25 14.01 1.68
CA ILE A 217 5.75 15.34 2.07
C ILE A 217 7.08 15.65 1.37
N ALA A 218 7.98 14.69 1.28
CA ALA A 218 9.29 14.86 0.66
C ALA A 218 9.19 15.06 -0.85
N GLU A 219 8.40 14.22 -1.54
CA GLU A 219 8.24 14.25 -2.99
C GLU A 219 7.36 15.42 -3.46
N LYS A 220 6.43 15.90 -2.63
CA LYS A 220 5.46 16.97 -2.92
C LYS A 220 4.52 16.66 -4.08
N ARG A 221 4.98 15.97 -5.10
CA ARG A 221 4.21 15.53 -6.25
C ARG A 221 4.61 14.12 -6.67
N VAL A 222 3.62 13.24 -6.78
CA VAL A 222 3.81 11.83 -7.18
C VAL A 222 3.02 11.53 -8.46
N ALA A 223 3.55 10.61 -9.25
CA ALA A 223 2.90 10.09 -10.45
C ALA A 223 3.17 8.58 -10.57
N PRO A 224 2.26 7.80 -11.20
CA PRO A 224 2.46 6.37 -11.37
C PRO A 224 3.59 6.08 -12.35
N ASP A 225 4.50 5.17 -11.96
CA ASP A 225 5.47 4.58 -12.87
C ASP A 225 4.79 3.42 -13.64
N LYS A 226 4.53 3.65 -14.92
CA LYS A 226 3.78 2.71 -15.80
C LYS A 226 4.66 1.59 -16.35
N ASP A 227 5.98 1.73 -16.25
CA ASP A 227 6.96 0.81 -16.86
C ASP A 227 7.63 -0.12 -15.85
N ARG A 228 7.24 0.00 -14.57
CA ARG A 228 7.87 -0.76 -13.48
C ARG A 228 7.48 -2.22 -13.48
N ILE A 229 6.19 -2.51 -13.64
CA ILE A 229 5.64 -3.86 -13.66
C ILE A 229 4.80 -4.03 -14.92
N GLN A 230 5.16 -5.02 -15.73
CA GLN A 230 4.38 -5.46 -16.87
C GLN A 230 3.58 -6.70 -16.47
N LEU A 231 2.32 -6.77 -16.87
CA LEU A 231 1.46 -7.94 -16.68
C LEU A 231 1.18 -8.54 -18.05
N GLU A 232 1.57 -9.79 -18.26
CA GLU A 232 1.35 -10.56 -19.48
C GLU A 232 0.42 -11.76 -19.19
N SER A 233 -0.48 -12.06 -20.15
CA SER A 233 -1.45 -13.15 -20.09
C SER A 233 -1.50 -13.90 -21.42
#